data_4989029cc5651939781d6f5b50264b97
#
_entry.id   4989029cc5651939781d6f5b50264b97
#
_cell.length_a   1.000
_cell.length_b   1.000
_cell.length_c   1.000
_cell.angle_alpha   90.00
_cell.angle_beta   90.00
_cell.angle_gamma   90.00
#
_symmetry.space_group_name_H-M   'P 1'
#
loop_
_entity.id
_entity.type
_entity.pdbx_description
1 polymer ?
#
loop_
_entity_poly.entity_id
_entity_poly.type
_entity_poly.pdbx_seq_one_letter_code
_entity_poly.pdbx_strand_id
1 'polypeptide(L)'
;MNRKENKVHIDRRTFLKGAALGLAGTMLPLDKADASFWESFFQKHYREMNDKEIKQVLGRLEAEYEQQYKKAIKIGNEKPMPGVLFGYGLDLSRCIGCRRCVYACVEENNQSKDPQIHWISVLRFKKGEKWADLEESEKYYNPPKVPEEGHFYMPVQCQQCENPPCVKVCPTQATWKEPDGVVVIDYNWCIGCRYCMAACPYGARHFNLAAPSRKREEINPVTHYLGNRPRYTGVVEKCTFCIQRTRIGKYPACVEVCPVGARKFGNLLDPNSEIRYAIEHKRVFRLKEALNTNPKFYYFFAYGR
;
A
#
# COMPACT_ATOMS: atom_id res chain seq x y z
N MET A 1 -6.53 -23.84 46.02
CA MET A 1 -6.61 -22.35 45.96
C MET A 1 -6.38 -21.91 44.51
N ASN A 2 -7.47 -21.69 43.79
CA ASN A 2 -7.43 -21.33 42.36
C ASN A 2 -7.30 -19.80 42.21
N ARG A 3 -6.14 -19.31 41.80
CA ARG A 3 -5.96 -17.92 41.36
C ARG A 3 -6.53 -17.77 39.95
N LYS A 4 -7.70 -17.17 39.82
CA LYS A 4 -8.21 -16.68 38.54
C LYS A 4 -7.35 -15.48 38.11
N GLU A 5 -6.54 -15.65 37.07
CA GLU A 5 -5.87 -14.53 36.39
C GLU A 5 -6.94 -13.74 35.64
N ASN A 6 -7.30 -12.58 36.16
CA ASN A 6 -8.08 -11.59 35.41
C ASN A 6 -7.19 -10.97 34.33
N LYS A 7 -7.29 -11.44 33.12
CA LYS A 7 -6.72 -10.76 31.94
C LYS A 7 -7.56 -9.51 31.66
N VAL A 8 -7.05 -8.36 32.05
CA VAL A 8 -7.63 -7.07 31.69
C VAL A 8 -7.40 -6.86 30.19
N HIS A 9 -8.44 -6.96 29.39
CA HIS A 9 -8.42 -6.65 27.97
C HIS A 9 -8.56 -5.13 27.82
N ILE A 10 -7.43 -4.42 27.64
CA ILE A 10 -7.43 -2.99 27.39
C ILE A 10 -7.70 -2.79 25.90
N ASP A 11 -8.89 -2.26 25.56
CA ASP A 11 -9.22 -1.88 24.19
C ASP A 11 -8.52 -0.55 23.77
N ARG A 12 -8.49 -0.29 22.46
CA ARG A 12 -7.85 0.90 21.89
C ARG A 12 -8.39 2.21 22.48
N ARG A 13 -9.69 2.29 22.81
CA ARG A 13 -10.34 3.49 23.35
C ARG A 13 -9.92 3.73 24.79
N THR A 14 -9.80 2.69 25.58
CA THR A 14 -9.35 2.74 26.97
C THR A 14 -7.88 3.15 27.06
N PHE A 15 -7.03 2.65 26.17
CA PHE A 15 -5.63 3.08 26.06
C PHE A 15 -5.51 4.56 25.70
N LEU A 16 -6.26 5.04 24.70
CA LEU A 16 -6.23 6.44 24.27
C LEU A 16 -6.79 7.38 25.33
N LYS A 17 -7.82 6.99 26.09
CA LYS A 17 -8.34 7.76 27.22
C LYS A 17 -7.33 7.83 28.36
N GLY A 18 -6.64 6.73 28.66
CA GLY A 18 -5.57 6.69 29.66
C GLY A 18 -4.37 7.56 29.28
N ALA A 19 -3.97 7.56 28.01
CA ALA A 19 -2.90 8.40 27.50
C ALA A 19 -3.27 9.91 27.53
N ALA A 20 -4.52 10.26 27.21
CA ALA A 20 -5.01 11.64 27.28
C ALA A 20 -5.08 12.18 28.72
N LEU A 21 -5.46 11.35 29.69
CA LEU A 21 -5.47 11.71 31.12
C LEU A 21 -4.07 11.81 31.73
N GLY A 22 -3.10 10.99 31.26
CA GLY A 22 -1.70 11.07 31.67
C GLY A 22 -0.99 12.35 31.18
N LEU A 23 -1.39 12.88 30.01
CA LEU A 23 -0.84 14.11 29.44
C LEU A 23 -1.38 15.40 30.11
N ALA A 24 -2.53 15.34 30.77
CA ALA A 24 -3.09 16.49 31.49
C ALA A 24 -2.44 16.75 32.87
N GLY A 25 -1.64 15.80 33.37
CA GLY A 25 -1.06 15.85 34.72
C GLY A 25 0.38 16.39 34.82
N THR A 26 1.07 16.63 33.72
CA THR A 26 2.46 17.09 33.75
C THR A 26 2.71 18.20 32.74
N MET A 27 2.30 19.44 33.08
CA MET A 27 2.90 20.64 32.49
C MET A 27 4.28 20.87 33.13
N LEU A 28 5.26 20.09 32.72
CA LEU A 28 6.66 20.45 32.84
C LEU A 28 7.07 21.18 31.58
N PRO A 29 7.96 22.22 31.65
CA PRO A 29 8.42 22.94 30.49
C PRO A 29 9.15 21.94 29.55
N LEU A 30 8.56 21.68 28.39
CA LEU A 30 9.12 20.87 27.33
C LEU A 30 10.22 21.66 26.59
N ASP A 31 11.34 21.88 27.26
CA ASP A 31 12.59 22.16 26.57
C ASP A 31 13.02 20.85 25.88
N LYS A 32 12.88 20.84 24.54
CA LYS A 32 13.47 19.85 23.62
C LYS A 32 13.47 18.41 24.16
N ALA A 33 12.29 17.87 24.45
CA ALA A 33 12.16 16.44 24.63
C ALA A 33 12.55 15.76 23.30
N ASP A 34 13.73 15.20 23.28
CA ASP A 34 14.29 14.48 22.14
C ASP A 34 13.26 13.48 21.61
N ALA A 35 12.78 13.69 20.39
CA ALA A 35 11.98 12.70 19.69
C ALA A 35 12.66 11.33 19.73
N SER A 36 14.01 11.31 19.81
CA SER A 36 14.84 10.12 19.97
C SER A 36 14.58 9.35 21.29
N PHE A 37 14.19 10.03 22.39
CA PHE A 37 13.92 9.35 23.67
C PHE A 37 12.63 8.51 23.58
N TRP A 38 11.56 9.07 23.05
CA TRP A 38 10.30 8.33 22.88
C TRP A 38 10.41 7.24 21.83
N GLU A 39 11.12 7.51 20.74
CA GLU A 39 11.46 6.51 19.72
C GLU A 39 12.26 5.36 20.33
N SER A 40 13.32 5.65 21.11
CA SER A 40 14.11 4.64 21.81
C SER A 40 13.32 3.90 22.88
N PHE A 41 12.43 4.58 23.62
CA PHE A 41 11.59 3.96 24.65
C PHE A 41 10.62 2.95 24.03
N PHE A 42 9.92 3.33 22.96
CA PHE A 42 9.00 2.41 22.29
C PHE A 42 9.74 1.28 21.58
N GLN A 43 10.86 1.54 20.91
CA GLN A 43 11.66 0.52 20.23
C GLN A 43 12.21 -0.55 21.15
N LYS A 44 12.63 -0.20 22.36
CA LYS A 44 13.19 -1.16 23.35
C LYS A 44 12.18 -2.16 23.88
N HIS A 45 10.87 -1.89 23.75
CA HIS A 45 9.81 -2.75 24.25
C HIS A 45 9.19 -3.64 23.17
N TYR A 46 9.59 -3.48 21.91
CA TYR A 46 9.14 -4.31 20.81
C TYR A 46 10.17 -5.39 20.50
N ARG A 47 9.73 -6.62 20.54
CA ARG A 47 10.48 -7.73 19.99
C ARG A 47 9.75 -8.33 18.80
N GLU A 48 10.48 -8.83 17.85
CA GLU A 48 9.89 -9.63 16.77
C GLU A 48 9.22 -10.86 17.33
N MET A 49 8.04 -11.18 16.78
CA MET A 49 7.33 -12.41 17.11
C MET A 49 8.09 -13.60 16.53
N ASN A 50 8.19 -14.66 17.33
CA ASN A 50 8.67 -15.93 16.81
C ASN A 50 7.61 -16.64 15.97
N ASP A 51 8.00 -17.65 15.21
CA ASP A 51 7.10 -18.35 14.27
C ASP A 51 5.86 -18.95 14.95
N LYS A 52 5.94 -19.34 16.21
CA LYS A 52 4.80 -19.87 16.97
C LYS A 52 3.79 -18.75 17.29
N GLU A 53 4.29 -17.60 17.71
CA GLU A 53 3.46 -16.42 17.99
C GLU A 53 2.80 -15.89 16.70
N ILE A 54 3.55 -15.86 15.58
CA ILE A 54 3.00 -15.50 14.27
C ILE A 54 1.85 -16.44 13.90
N LYS A 55 2.05 -17.76 13.99
CA LYS A 55 0.99 -18.75 13.70
C LYS A 55 -0.25 -18.55 14.56
N GLN A 56 -0.08 -18.22 15.84
CA GLN A 56 -1.22 -17.94 16.74
C GLN A 56 -1.99 -16.68 16.31
N VAL A 57 -1.28 -15.61 15.93
CA VAL A 57 -1.91 -14.36 15.44
C VAL A 57 -2.64 -14.61 14.14
N LEU A 58 -2.03 -15.33 13.18
CA LEU A 58 -2.66 -15.65 11.90
C LEU A 58 -3.92 -16.50 12.10
N GLY A 59 -3.86 -17.57 12.90
CA GLY A 59 -5.03 -18.42 13.19
C GLY A 59 -6.17 -17.68 13.88
N ARG A 60 -5.86 -16.73 14.77
CA ARG A 60 -6.88 -15.86 15.38
C ARG A 60 -7.54 -14.96 14.33
N LEU A 61 -6.76 -14.32 13.46
CA LEU A 61 -7.29 -13.45 12.40
C LEU A 61 -8.11 -14.24 11.37
N GLU A 62 -7.68 -15.44 11.01
CA GLU A 62 -8.44 -16.33 10.12
C GLU A 62 -9.81 -16.67 10.73
N ALA A 63 -9.88 -17.03 12.02
CA ALA A 63 -11.13 -17.30 12.71
C ALA A 63 -12.03 -16.05 12.80
N GLU A 64 -11.47 -14.87 13.09
CA GLU A 64 -12.20 -13.59 13.11
C GLU A 64 -12.82 -13.29 11.75
N TYR A 65 -12.05 -13.44 10.67
CA TYR A 65 -12.54 -13.19 9.32
C TYR A 65 -13.56 -14.23 8.86
N GLU A 66 -13.38 -15.50 9.20
CA GLU A 66 -14.37 -16.54 8.91
C GLU A 66 -15.71 -16.26 9.61
N GLN A 67 -15.67 -15.82 10.85
CA GLN A 67 -16.87 -15.40 11.58
C GLN A 67 -17.53 -14.17 10.94
N GLN A 68 -16.72 -13.16 10.54
CA GLN A 68 -17.21 -11.89 9.98
C GLN A 68 -17.80 -12.07 8.58
N TYR A 69 -17.07 -12.77 7.70
CA TYR A 69 -17.40 -12.88 6.27
C TYR A 69 -18.12 -14.18 5.90
N LYS A 70 -18.27 -15.11 6.87
CA LYS A 70 -18.83 -16.47 6.63
C LYS A 70 -18.12 -17.22 5.50
N LYS A 71 -16.81 -16.98 5.35
CA LYS A 71 -15.95 -17.54 4.31
C LYS A 71 -14.57 -17.84 4.93
N ALA A 72 -14.05 -19.04 4.69
CA ALA A 72 -12.69 -19.38 5.10
C ALA A 72 -11.69 -18.48 4.34
N ILE A 73 -10.87 -17.74 5.07
CA ILE A 73 -9.83 -16.86 4.55
C ILE A 73 -8.49 -17.36 5.07
N LYS A 74 -7.57 -17.66 4.16
CA LYS A 74 -6.21 -18.09 4.51
C LYS A 74 -5.26 -16.89 4.49
N ILE A 75 -4.49 -16.72 5.56
CA ILE A 75 -3.55 -15.60 5.70
C ILE A 75 -2.12 -16.12 5.62
N GLY A 76 -1.45 -15.87 4.50
CA GLY A 76 -0.02 -16.13 4.33
C GLY A 76 0.86 -15.10 5.03
N ASN A 77 2.13 -15.45 5.19
CA ASN A 77 3.16 -14.57 5.74
C ASN A 77 4.50 -14.82 5.03
N GLU A 78 4.45 -14.86 3.71
CA GLU A 78 5.64 -15.04 2.87
C GLU A 78 6.60 -13.88 3.11
N LYS A 79 7.84 -14.24 3.47
CA LYS A 79 8.91 -13.26 3.76
C LYS A 79 9.41 -12.62 2.47
N PRO A 80 10.03 -11.41 2.56
CA PRO A 80 10.72 -10.80 1.43
C PRO A 80 11.73 -11.77 0.80
N MET A 81 11.78 -11.80 -0.53
CA MET A 81 12.68 -12.68 -1.27
C MET A 81 14.12 -12.15 -1.22
N PRO A 82 15.11 -12.97 -0.81
CA PRO A 82 16.51 -12.55 -0.84
C PRO A 82 16.99 -12.23 -2.26
N GLY A 83 17.78 -11.17 -2.42
CA GLY A 83 18.32 -10.77 -3.72
C GLY A 83 17.30 -10.20 -4.70
N VAL A 84 16.12 -9.82 -4.23
CA VAL A 84 15.06 -9.21 -5.03
C VAL A 84 14.82 -7.78 -4.58
N LEU A 85 14.75 -6.87 -5.55
CA LEU A 85 14.30 -5.50 -5.37
C LEU A 85 13.23 -5.22 -6.42
N PHE A 86 11.97 -5.16 -6.01
CA PHE A 86 10.88 -5.00 -6.96
C PHE A 86 10.82 -3.59 -7.55
N GLY A 87 10.64 -3.52 -8.86
CA GLY A 87 10.38 -2.31 -9.61
C GLY A 87 9.21 -2.44 -10.57
N TYR A 88 8.65 -1.32 -10.95
CA TYR A 88 7.48 -1.24 -11.79
C TYR A 88 7.70 -0.26 -12.94
N GLY A 89 7.24 -0.60 -14.12
CA GLY A 89 7.28 0.25 -15.31
C GLY A 89 5.89 0.43 -15.94
N LEU A 90 5.67 1.57 -16.54
CA LEU A 90 4.45 1.88 -17.27
C LEU A 90 4.77 2.56 -18.60
N ASP A 91 4.41 1.88 -19.68
CA ASP A 91 4.45 2.44 -21.02
C ASP A 91 3.19 3.29 -21.28
N LEU A 92 3.34 4.61 -21.22
CA LEU A 92 2.25 5.54 -21.40
C LEU A 92 1.73 5.57 -22.85
N SER A 93 2.57 5.21 -23.83
CA SER A 93 2.14 5.14 -25.24
C SER A 93 1.18 3.99 -25.52
N ARG A 94 1.23 2.94 -24.70
CA ARG A 94 0.35 1.77 -24.81
C ARG A 94 -0.90 1.86 -23.96
N CYS A 95 -0.90 2.69 -22.90
CA CYS A 95 -2.03 2.77 -21.98
C CYS A 95 -3.26 3.36 -22.67
N ILE A 96 -4.35 2.60 -22.73
CA ILE A 96 -5.62 3.02 -23.35
C ILE A 96 -6.67 3.53 -22.35
N GLY A 97 -6.33 3.64 -21.06
CA GLY A 97 -7.26 4.14 -20.03
C GLY A 97 -8.41 3.20 -19.67
N CYS A 98 -8.37 1.93 -20.03
CA CYS A 98 -9.49 0.97 -19.87
C CYS A 98 -9.82 0.61 -18.42
N ARG A 99 -9.04 1.01 -17.44
CA ARG A 99 -9.21 0.77 -15.98
C ARG A 99 -9.30 -0.70 -15.55
N ARG A 100 -9.06 -1.68 -16.40
CA ARG A 100 -9.03 -3.10 -15.98
C ARG A 100 -8.07 -3.34 -14.81
N CYS A 101 -6.94 -2.63 -14.80
CA CYS A 101 -5.98 -2.68 -13.70
C CYS A 101 -6.54 -2.18 -12.36
N VAL A 102 -7.46 -1.20 -12.37
CA VAL A 102 -8.12 -0.69 -11.17
C VAL A 102 -9.04 -1.77 -10.62
N TYR A 103 -9.92 -2.32 -11.44
CA TYR A 103 -10.87 -3.36 -11.01
C TYR A 103 -10.17 -4.63 -10.54
N ALA A 104 -9.16 -5.11 -11.27
CA ALA A 104 -8.36 -6.25 -10.83
C ALA A 104 -7.63 -5.98 -9.50
N CYS A 105 -7.18 -4.75 -9.27
CA CYS A 105 -6.56 -4.36 -8.00
C CYS A 105 -7.59 -4.38 -6.85
N VAL A 106 -8.81 -3.91 -7.09
CA VAL A 106 -9.91 -3.92 -6.11
C VAL A 106 -10.25 -5.35 -5.71
N GLU A 107 -10.41 -6.23 -6.69
CA GLU A 107 -10.76 -7.65 -6.44
C GLU A 107 -9.63 -8.40 -5.73
N GLU A 108 -8.42 -8.32 -6.28
CA GLU A 108 -7.25 -9.02 -5.73
C GLU A 108 -6.93 -8.59 -4.30
N ASN A 109 -7.07 -7.29 -4.00
CA ASN A 109 -6.61 -6.73 -2.75
C ASN A 109 -7.73 -6.45 -1.74
N ASN A 110 -8.89 -7.04 -1.90
CA ASN A 110 -10.02 -6.87 -0.97
C ASN A 110 -10.30 -5.40 -0.61
N GLN A 111 -10.16 -4.46 -1.59
CA GLN A 111 -10.45 -3.05 -1.35
C GLN A 111 -11.95 -2.84 -1.18
N SER A 112 -12.35 -1.86 -0.37
CA SER A 112 -13.77 -1.53 -0.17
C SER A 112 -14.43 -1.11 -1.47
N LYS A 113 -15.67 -1.56 -1.68
CA LYS A 113 -16.54 -1.14 -2.78
C LYS A 113 -17.55 -0.07 -2.35
N ASP A 114 -17.85 -0.04 -1.07
CA ASP A 114 -18.69 0.97 -0.44
C ASP A 114 -18.19 1.25 0.99
N PRO A 115 -17.68 2.42 1.31
CA PRO A 115 -17.25 3.46 0.36
C PRO A 115 -16.16 2.96 -0.57
N GLN A 116 -16.15 3.45 -1.81
CA GLN A 116 -15.23 2.98 -2.83
C GLN A 116 -13.78 3.45 -2.57
N ILE A 117 -12.85 2.51 -2.56
CA ILE A 117 -11.41 2.78 -2.46
C ILE A 117 -10.69 2.19 -3.68
N HIS A 118 -9.90 3.02 -4.35
CA HIS A 118 -9.04 2.60 -5.46
C HIS A 118 -7.58 2.94 -5.17
N TRP A 119 -6.71 1.94 -5.15
CA TRP A 119 -5.26 2.17 -4.99
C TRP A 119 -4.58 2.68 -6.26
N ILE A 120 -5.25 2.54 -7.40
CA ILE A 120 -4.78 3.00 -8.70
C ILE A 120 -5.73 4.07 -9.20
N SER A 121 -5.23 5.29 -9.40
CA SER A 121 -5.93 6.35 -10.11
C SER A 121 -5.43 6.39 -11.55
N VAL A 122 -6.33 6.34 -12.51
CA VAL A 122 -5.97 6.48 -13.94
C VAL A 122 -6.31 7.90 -14.36
N LEU A 123 -5.28 8.73 -14.49
CA LEU A 123 -5.41 10.14 -14.87
C LEU A 123 -5.58 10.25 -16.37
N ARG A 124 -6.44 11.16 -16.83
CA ARG A 124 -6.66 11.50 -18.23
C ARG A 124 -6.06 12.86 -18.54
N PHE A 125 -5.27 12.94 -19.60
CA PHE A 125 -4.63 14.15 -20.08
C PHE A 125 -4.94 14.37 -21.56
N LYS A 126 -5.06 15.62 -21.97
CA LYS A 126 -5.13 15.97 -23.40
C LYS A 126 -3.74 15.95 -24.02
N LYS A 127 -3.64 15.45 -25.24
CA LYS A 127 -2.41 15.52 -26.03
C LYS A 127 -2.15 16.96 -26.47
N GLY A 128 -0.89 17.40 -26.40
CA GLY A 128 -0.49 18.73 -26.80
C GLY A 128 -0.57 19.80 -25.70
N GLU A 129 -1.08 19.48 -24.51
CA GLU A 129 -0.96 20.38 -23.37
C GLU A 129 0.51 20.47 -22.91
N LYS A 130 0.97 21.70 -22.61
CA LYS A 130 2.36 21.95 -22.21
C LYS A 130 2.71 21.37 -20.84
N TRP A 131 1.73 21.23 -19.96
CA TRP A 131 1.90 20.79 -18.57
C TRP A 131 0.87 19.72 -18.22
N ALA A 132 1.33 18.67 -17.58
CA ALA A 132 0.48 17.63 -17.02
C ALA A 132 0.43 17.82 -15.49
N ASP A 133 -0.64 18.42 -14.98
CA ASP A 133 -0.85 18.53 -13.55
C ASP A 133 -1.51 17.28 -13.01
N LEU A 134 -0.83 16.58 -12.10
CA LEU A 134 -1.32 15.34 -11.51
C LEU A 134 -2.48 15.58 -10.52
N GLU A 135 -2.55 16.76 -9.93
CA GLU A 135 -3.51 17.10 -8.89
C GLU A 135 -4.84 17.58 -9.49
N GLU A 136 -4.76 18.34 -10.57
CA GLU A 136 -5.92 18.86 -11.32
C GLU A 136 -6.43 17.87 -12.38
N SER A 137 -5.65 16.83 -12.71
CA SER A 137 -6.02 15.86 -13.74
C SER A 137 -7.29 15.12 -13.43
N GLU A 138 -8.09 14.88 -14.46
CA GLU A 138 -9.36 14.19 -14.32
C GLU A 138 -9.18 12.71 -13.98
N LYS A 139 -9.71 12.32 -12.83
CA LYS A 139 -9.67 10.94 -12.30
C LYS A 139 -10.95 10.15 -12.56
N TYR A 140 -12.05 10.87 -12.72
CA TYR A 140 -13.38 10.31 -12.89
C TYR A 140 -13.93 10.70 -14.27
N TYR A 141 -13.69 9.86 -15.25
CA TYR A 141 -14.18 10.00 -16.61
C TYR A 141 -14.83 8.67 -17.04
N ASN A 142 -15.81 8.74 -17.89
CA ASN A 142 -16.52 7.55 -18.38
C ASN A 142 -16.85 7.69 -19.86
N PRO A 143 -15.83 7.68 -20.74
CA PRO A 143 -16.07 7.80 -22.17
C PRO A 143 -16.75 6.50 -22.68
N PRO A 144 -17.59 6.58 -23.71
CA PRO A 144 -18.23 5.43 -24.30
C PRO A 144 -17.24 4.45 -24.97
N LYS A 145 -16.07 4.96 -25.35
CA LYS A 145 -15.00 4.19 -26.00
C LYS A 145 -13.62 4.58 -25.47
N VAL A 146 -12.74 3.61 -25.28
CA VAL A 146 -11.34 3.83 -24.92
C VAL A 146 -10.41 3.15 -25.94
N PRO A 147 -9.27 3.77 -26.30
CA PRO A 147 -8.83 5.11 -25.90
C PRO A 147 -9.71 6.20 -26.54
N GLU A 148 -9.85 7.33 -25.83
CA GLU A 148 -10.49 8.52 -26.33
C GLU A 148 -9.51 9.29 -27.21
N GLU A 149 -9.96 9.76 -28.36
CA GLU A 149 -9.11 10.50 -29.30
C GLU A 149 -8.59 11.80 -28.67
N GLY A 150 -7.36 12.16 -28.98
CA GLY A 150 -6.74 13.36 -28.41
C GLY A 150 -6.31 13.25 -26.94
N HIS A 151 -6.46 12.09 -26.31
CA HIS A 151 -6.07 11.88 -24.91
C HIS A 151 -4.97 10.83 -24.76
N PHE A 152 -4.25 10.91 -23.63
CA PHE A 152 -3.40 9.84 -23.11
C PHE A 152 -3.70 9.63 -21.64
N TYR A 153 -3.25 8.50 -21.11
CA TYR A 153 -3.63 8.06 -19.77
C TYR A 153 -2.41 7.72 -18.94
N MET A 154 -2.42 8.15 -17.68
CA MET A 154 -1.35 7.88 -16.73
C MET A 154 -1.93 7.22 -15.45
N PRO A 155 -1.87 5.92 -15.32
CA PRO A 155 -2.13 5.26 -14.05
C PRO A 155 -1.09 5.64 -12.99
N VAL A 156 -1.56 6.14 -11.86
CA VAL A 156 -0.74 6.51 -10.69
C VAL A 156 -1.18 5.68 -9.49
N GLN A 157 -0.20 5.15 -8.77
CA GLN A 157 -0.39 4.34 -7.57
C GLN A 157 0.77 4.55 -6.61
N CYS A 158 0.86 3.81 -5.52
CA CYS A 158 2.02 3.89 -4.63
C CYS A 158 3.32 3.66 -5.42
N GLN A 159 4.25 4.61 -5.31
CA GLN A 159 5.50 4.62 -6.05
C GLN A 159 6.58 3.73 -5.42
N GLN A 160 6.32 3.11 -4.27
CA GLN A 160 7.24 2.24 -3.53
C GLN A 160 8.63 2.88 -3.41
N CYS A 161 8.66 4.10 -2.90
CA CYS A 161 9.83 4.96 -2.83
C CYS A 161 11.00 4.30 -2.11
N GLU A 162 12.24 4.60 -2.54
CA GLU A 162 13.45 4.21 -1.82
C GLU A 162 13.60 5.01 -0.51
N ASN A 163 13.27 6.32 -0.57
CA ASN A 163 13.24 7.22 0.56
C ASN A 163 11.78 7.57 0.91
N PRO A 164 11.00 6.67 1.53
CA PRO A 164 9.56 6.85 1.71
C PRO A 164 9.26 7.87 2.82
N PRO A 165 8.75 9.08 2.52
CA PRO A 165 8.40 10.07 3.53
C PRO A 165 7.30 9.58 4.46
N CYS A 166 6.39 8.77 3.92
CA CYS A 166 5.30 8.18 4.67
C CYS A 166 5.72 7.20 5.78
N VAL A 167 6.90 6.60 5.67
CA VAL A 167 7.51 5.78 6.73
C VAL A 167 8.05 6.69 7.82
N LYS A 168 8.77 7.75 7.44
CA LYS A 168 9.42 8.68 8.38
C LYS A 168 8.44 9.39 9.33
N VAL A 169 7.22 9.65 8.87
CA VAL A 169 6.21 10.37 9.67
C VAL A 169 5.29 9.47 10.47
N CYS A 170 5.47 8.15 10.43
CA CYS A 170 4.58 7.23 11.14
C CYS A 170 4.94 7.15 12.64
N PRO A 171 4.10 7.67 13.56
CA PRO A 171 4.44 7.73 14.97
C PRO A 171 4.49 6.36 15.65
N THR A 172 3.76 5.37 15.11
CA THR A 172 3.72 3.99 15.64
C THR A 172 4.62 3.05 14.86
N GLN A 173 5.34 3.55 13.82
CA GLN A 173 6.11 2.71 12.91
C GLN A 173 5.32 1.55 12.26
N ALA A 174 3.99 1.70 12.19
CA ALA A 174 3.12 0.73 11.55
C ALA A 174 3.39 0.54 10.05
N THR A 175 4.21 1.38 9.45
CA THR A 175 4.61 1.28 8.04
C THR A 175 6.14 1.36 7.94
N TRP A 176 6.71 0.45 7.15
CA TRP A 176 8.16 0.36 6.92
C TRP A 176 8.46 -0.12 5.51
N LYS A 177 9.73 -0.13 5.13
CA LYS A 177 10.21 -0.67 3.86
C LYS A 177 10.85 -2.03 4.11
N GLU A 178 10.36 -3.04 3.42
CA GLU A 178 10.87 -4.40 3.44
C GLU A 178 12.17 -4.54 2.59
N PRO A 179 13.00 -5.58 2.82
CA PRO A 179 14.22 -5.82 2.05
C PRO A 179 14.01 -5.93 0.54
N ASP A 180 12.85 -6.44 0.08
CA ASP A 180 12.46 -6.51 -1.33
C ASP A 180 12.00 -5.15 -1.90
N GLY A 181 12.16 -4.08 -1.13
CA GLY A 181 11.87 -2.71 -1.50
C GLY A 181 10.39 -2.32 -1.38
N VAL A 182 9.51 -3.24 -0.97
CA VAL A 182 8.09 -2.95 -0.81
C VAL A 182 7.84 -2.20 0.51
N VAL A 183 7.16 -1.08 0.43
CA VAL A 183 6.68 -0.37 1.62
C VAL A 183 5.36 -0.99 2.04
N VAL A 184 5.28 -1.49 3.25
CA VAL A 184 4.12 -2.19 3.82
C VAL A 184 3.46 -1.40 4.95
N ILE A 185 2.29 -1.85 5.39
CA ILE A 185 1.59 -1.34 6.57
C ILE A 185 1.06 -2.53 7.38
N ASP A 186 1.35 -2.54 8.67
CA ASP A 186 0.62 -3.41 9.60
C ASP A 186 -0.66 -2.71 10.06
N TYR A 187 -1.79 -3.24 9.65
CA TYR A 187 -3.10 -2.68 9.97
C TYR A 187 -3.45 -2.81 11.46
N ASN A 188 -2.84 -3.74 12.19
CA ASN A 188 -3.06 -3.89 13.63
C ASN A 188 -2.33 -2.79 14.44
N TRP A 189 -1.25 -2.25 13.88
CA TRP A 189 -0.44 -1.18 14.49
C TRP A 189 -0.84 0.22 13.99
N CYS A 190 -1.56 0.30 12.88
CA CYS A 190 -2.00 1.57 12.32
C CYS A 190 -3.07 2.20 13.22
N ILE A 191 -2.77 3.37 13.79
CA ILE A 191 -3.71 4.16 14.60
C ILE A 191 -4.58 5.11 13.78
N GLY A 192 -4.37 5.20 12.46
CA GLY A 192 -5.18 6.04 11.58
C GLY A 192 -4.93 7.54 11.68
N CYS A 193 -3.78 7.98 12.17
CA CYS A 193 -3.45 9.40 12.30
C CYS A 193 -3.35 10.16 10.97
N ARG A 194 -3.26 9.46 9.84
CA ARG A 194 -3.21 9.98 8.45
C ARG A 194 -1.98 10.82 8.09
N TYR A 195 -0.98 10.97 8.96
CA TYR A 195 0.26 11.70 8.63
C TYR A 195 0.94 11.15 7.39
N CYS A 196 0.93 9.84 7.20
CA CYS A 196 1.47 9.20 6.01
C CYS A 196 0.71 9.54 4.70
N MET A 197 -0.57 9.94 4.78
CA MET A 197 -1.34 10.45 3.63
C MET A 197 -0.88 11.86 3.29
N ALA A 198 -0.78 12.75 4.29
CA ALA A 198 -0.30 14.12 4.11
C ALA A 198 1.15 14.17 3.58
N ALA A 199 2.00 13.25 4.04
CA ALA A 199 3.40 13.17 3.60
C ALA A 199 3.58 12.54 2.22
N CYS A 200 2.56 11.86 1.65
CA CYS A 200 2.69 11.19 0.37
C CYS A 200 2.45 12.16 -0.80
N PRO A 201 3.48 12.51 -1.60
CA PRO A 201 3.30 13.50 -2.69
C PRO A 201 2.52 12.94 -3.89
N TYR A 202 2.17 11.65 -3.85
CA TYR A 202 1.48 10.95 -4.95
C TYR A 202 0.00 10.68 -4.64
N GLY A 203 -0.50 11.08 -3.47
CA GLY A 203 -1.88 10.78 -3.05
C GLY A 203 -2.21 9.28 -2.98
N ALA A 204 -1.20 8.43 -2.81
CA ALA A 204 -1.32 6.97 -2.99
C ALA A 204 -1.62 6.20 -1.69
N ARG A 205 -2.11 6.90 -0.66
CA ARG A 205 -2.55 6.30 0.60
C ARG A 205 -4.01 6.65 0.85
N HIS A 206 -4.79 5.66 1.20
CA HIS A 206 -6.24 5.77 1.34
C HIS A 206 -6.64 5.40 2.77
N PHE A 207 -7.65 6.08 3.30
CA PHE A 207 -8.11 5.89 4.67
C PHE A 207 -9.49 5.26 4.70
N ASN A 208 -9.67 4.23 5.50
CA ASN A 208 -10.95 3.59 5.72
C ASN A 208 -11.78 4.38 6.73
N LEU A 209 -12.55 5.38 6.24
CA LEU A 209 -13.44 6.23 7.06
C LEU A 209 -14.62 5.45 7.63
N ALA A 210 -15.18 4.53 6.85
CA ALA A 210 -16.24 3.63 7.24
C ALA A 210 -15.76 2.16 7.20
N ALA A 211 -16.56 1.25 7.70
CA ALA A 211 -16.29 -0.18 7.59
C ALA A 211 -16.21 -0.58 6.11
N PRO A 212 -15.10 -1.17 5.64
CA PRO A 212 -15.00 -1.63 4.28
C PRO A 212 -16.10 -2.66 3.96
N SER A 213 -16.85 -2.40 2.90
CA SER A 213 -17.94 -3.27 2.48
C SER A 213 -17.54 -4.11 1.27
N ARG A 214 -17.71 -5.42 1.39
CA ARG A 214 -17.59 -6.41 0.30
C ARG A 214 -18.56 -7.53 0.53
N LYS A 215 -19.16 -8.02 -0.57
CA LYS A 215 -19.99 -9.22 -0.51
C LYS A 215 -19.12 -10.45 -0.26
N ARG A 216 -19.68 -11.47 0.37
CA ARG A 216 -18.98 -12.73 0.67
C ARG A 216 -18.30 -13.34 -0.55
N GLU A 217 -19.00 -13.36 -1.67
CA GLU A 217 -18.54 -13.95 -2.94
C GLU A 217 -17.31 -13.21 -3.50
N GLU A 218 -17.23 -11.90 -3.24
CA GLU A 218 -16.19 -11.00 -3.76
C GLU A 218 -14.92 -10.98 -2.92
N ILE A 219 -14.93 -11.62 -1.75
CA ILE A 219 -13.73 -11.70 -0.90
C ILE A 219 -12.74 -12.67 -1.54
N ASN A 220 -11.52 -12.17 -1.83
CA ASN A 220 -10.39 -13.02 -2.15
C ASN A 220 -9.94 -13.77 -0.88
N PRO A 221 -10.05 -15.11 -0.84
CA PRO A 221 -9.75 -15.87 0.37
C PRO A 221 -8.24 -16.11 0.55
N VAL A 222 -7.44 -15.91 -0.47
CA VAL A 222 -5.98 -16.06 -0.41
C VAL A 222 -5.37 -14.70 -0.09
N THR A 223 -4.91 -14.54 1.15
CA THR A 223 -4.43 -13.24 1.62
C THR A 223 -3.04 -13.33 2.23
N HIS A 224 -2.44 -12.17 2.45
CA HIS A 224 -1.16 -12.02 3.14
C HIS A 224 -1.32 -11.03 4.30
N TYR A 225 -0.67 -11.29 5.42
CA TYR A 225 -0.79 -10.48 6.64
C TYR A 225 -0.54 -8.98 6.40
N LEU A 226 0.52 -8.61 5.69
CA LEU A 226 0.86 -7.22 5.32
C LEU A 226 0.31 -6.79 3.96
N GLY A 227 -0.40 -7.67 3.25
CA GLY A 227 -0.86 -7.45 1.88
C GLY A 227 -2.34 -7.10 1.78
N ASN A 228 -3.08 -8.08 1.29
CA ASN A 228 -4.45 -7.92 0.81
C ASN A 228 -5.53 -8.43 1.78
N ARG A 229 -5.20 -8.75 3.03
CA ARG A 229 -6.23 -9.12 4.00
C ARG A 229 -7.27 -8.01 4.18
N PRO A 230 -8.53 -8.33 4.49
CA PRO A 230 -9.56 -7.31 4.75
C PRO A 230 -9.11 -6.30 5.82
N ARG A 231 -9.47 -5.03 5.62
CA ARG A 231 -9.07 -3.93 6.51
C ARG A 231 -10.17 -3.62 7.51
N TYR A 232 -9.77 -2.86 8.54
CA TYR A 232 -10.69 -2.31 9.54
C TYR A 232 -10.99 -0.85 9.24
N THR A 233 -12.07 -0.33 9.82
CA THR A 233 -12.29 1.12 9.91
C THR A 233 -11.15 1.78 10.68
N GLY A 234 -10.73 2.95 10.21
CA GLY A 234 -9.72 3.74 10.91
C GLY A 234 -8.27 3.37 10.61
N VAL A 235 -8.00 2.58 9.57
CA VAL A 235 -6.63 2.30 9.11
C VAL A 235 -6.37 2.85 7.72
N VAL A 236 -5.10 3.12 7.42
CA VAL A 236 -4.64 3.55 6.10
C VAL A 236 -4.22 2.32 5.28
N GLU A 237 -4.53 2.33 3.99
CA GLU A 237 -4.13 1.29 3.05
C GLU A 237 -3.48 1.86 1.79
N LYS A 238 -2.77 1.04 1.04
CA LYS A 238 -2.09 1.41 -0.21
C LYS A 238 -1.65 0.18 -1.01
N CYS A 239 -1.24 0.37 -2.25
CA CYS A 239 -0.64 -0.67 -3.07
C CYS A 239 0.62 -1.26 -2.39
N THR A 240 0.69 -2.59 -2.33
CA THR A 240 1.81 -3.39 -1.78
C THR A 240 2.51 -4.22 -2.86
N PHE A 241 2.34 -3.88 -4.16
CA PHE A 241 2.79 -4.70 -5.29
C PHE A 241 2.21 -6.13 -5.27
N CYS A 242 1.07 -6.34 -4.61
CA CYS A 242 0.44 -7.65 -4.44
C CYS A 242 1.41 -8.69 -3.85
N ILE A 243 2.01 -8.42 -2.68
CA ILE A 243 3.02 -9.31 -2.06
C ILE A 243 2.53 -10.75 -1.89
N GLN A 244 1.23 -10.98 -1.72
CA GLN A 244 0.60 -12.30 -1.74
C GLN A 244 0.79 -13.06 -3.07
N ARG A 245 1.14 -12.34 -4.13
CA ARG A 245 1.41 -12.90 -5.47
C ARG A 245 2.90 -12.84 -5.80
N THR A 246 3.52 -11.68 -5.64
CA THR A 246 4.89 -11.44 -6.10
C THR A 246 5.92 -12.24 -5.32
N ARG A 247 5.71 -12.48 -4.03
CA ARG A 247 6.60 -13.30 -3.21
C ARG A 247 6.51 -14.81 -3.48
N ILE A 248 5.52 -15.23 -4.27
CA ILE A 248 5.40 -16.61 -4.77
C ILE A 248 5.62 -16.70 -6.29
N GLY A 249 6.29 -15.70 -6.87
CA GLY A 249 6.69 -15.69 -8.28
C GLY A 249 5.60 -15.33 -9.30
N LYS A 250 4.45 -14.77 -8.86
CA LYS A 250 3.38 -14.33 -9.76
C LYS A 250 3.44 -12.83 -10.00
N TYR A 251 2.96 -12.37 -11.14
CA TYR A 251 2.81 -10.95 -11.41
C TYR A 251 1.72 -10.30 -10.51
N PRO A 252 1.85 -8.99 -10.19
CA PRO A 252 0.73 -8.22 -9.64
C PRO A 252 -0.51 -8.33 -10.54
N ALA A 253 -1.70 -8.40 -9.95
CA ALA A 253 -2.94 -8.55 -10.69
C ALA A 253 -3.16 -7.46 -11.77
N CYS A 254 -2.74 -6.23 -11.48
CA CYS A 254 -2.84 -5.11 -12.43
C CYS A 254 -1.89 -5.23 -13.65
N VAL A 255 -0.80 -6.00 -13.53
CA VAL A 255 0.09 -6.33 -14.65
C VAL A 255 -0.54 -7.40 -15.51
N GLU A 256 -0.96 -8.48 -14.88
CA GLU A 256 -1.52 -9.67 -15.53
C GLU A 256 -2.78 -9.34 -16.37
N VAL A 257 -3.65 -8.47 -15.86
CA VAL A 257 -4.91 -8.11 -16.54
C VAL A 257 -4.74 -7.07 -17.65
N CYS A 258 -3.54 -6.47 -17.81
CA CYS A 258 -3.34 -5.39 -18.78
C CYS A 258 -3.41 -5.89 -20.22
N PRO A 259 -4.46 -5.55 -21.01
CA PRO A 259 -4.68 -6.15 -22.33
C PRO A 259 -3.68 -5.68 -23.38
N VAL A 260 -3.02 -4.55 -23.13
CA VAL A 260 -2.07 -3.93 -24.06
C VAL A 260 -0.60 -4.09 -23.62
N GLY A 261 -0.36 -4.79 -22.50
CA GLY A 261 0.99 -4.98 -21.96
C GLY A 261 1.71 -3.68 -21.59
N ALA A 262 0.96 -2.63 -21.25
CA ALA A 262 1.55 -1.33 -20.87
C ALA A 262 2.29 -1.39 -19.52
N ARG A 263 1.96 -2.35 -18.66
CA ARG A 263 2.52 -2.50 -17.33
C ARG A 263 3.65 -3.51 -17.33
N LYS A 264 4.78 -3.14 -16.72
CA LYS A 264 6.00 -3.94 -16.59
C LYS A 264 6.33 -4.11 -15.12
N PHE A 265 6.84 -5.26 -14.73
CA PHE A 265 7.18 -5.53 -13.35
C PHE A 265 8.33 -6.54 -13.29
N GLY A 266 9.21 -6.42 -12.29
CA GLY A 266 10.28 -7.39 -12.12
C GLY A 266 11.28 -6.98 -11.04
N ASN A 267 12.36 -7.74 -10.97
CA ASN A 267 13.48 -7.50 -10.08
C ASN A 267 14.45 -6.49 -10.70
N LEU A 268 14.70 -5.38 -10.04
CA LEU A 268 15.66 -4.34 -10.46
C LEU A 268 17.12 -4.84 -10.38
N LEU A 269 17.39 -5.88 -9.61
CA LEU A 269 18.73 -6.45 -9.46
C LEU A 269 19.03 -7.53 -10.52
N ASP A 270 18.01 -8.01 -11.21
CA ASP A 270 18.16 -8.99 -12.29
C ASP A 270 18.32 -8.27 -13.64
N PRO A 271 19.50 -8.36 -14.29
CA PRO A 271 19.73 -7.71 -15.58
C PRO A 271 18.81 -8.23 -16.71
N ASN A 272 18.27 -9.45 -16.56
CA ASN A 272 17.38 -10.03 -17.56
C ASN A 272 15.90 -9.71 -17.31
N SER A 273 15.58 -8.98 -16.26
CA SER A 273 14.18 -8.64 -15.97
C SER A 273 13.62 -7.62 -16.96
N GLU A 274 12.32 -7.73 -17.25
CA GLU A 274 11.62 -6.83 -18.17
C GLU A 274 11.71 -5.36 -17.74
N ILE A 275 11.73 -5.10 -16.44
CA ILE A 275 11.85 -3.72 -15.92
C ILE A 275 13.27 -3.17 -16.14
N ARG A 276 14.30 -3.99 -16.00
CA ARG A 276 15.68 -3.59 -16.29
C ARG A 276 15.85 -3.26 -17.76
N TYR A 277 15.33 -4.11 -18.64
CA TYR A 277 15.32 -3.82 -20.06
C TYR A 277 14.65 -2.47 -20.38
N ALA A 278 13.51 -2.18 -19.76
CA ALA A 278 12.85 -0.90 -19.97
C ALA A 278 13.68 0.29 -19.48
N ILE A 279 14.34 0.18 -18.32
CA ILE A 279 15.19 1.25 -17.77
C ILE A 279 16.43 1.49 -18.65
N GLU A 280 17.02 0.45 -19.18
CA GLU A 280 18.27 0.55 -19.97
C GLU A 280 18.04 1.00 -21.41
N HIS A 281 16.90 0.61 -22.02
CA HIS A 281 16.66 0.83 -23.46
C HIS A 281 15.57 1.87 -23.74
N LYS A 282 14.86 2.41 -22.75
CA LYS A 282 13.81 3.41 -22.94
C LYS A 282 14.15 4.70 -22.18
N ARG A 283 13.60 5.81 -22.63
CA ARG A 283 13.69 7.07 -21.89
C ARG A 283 12.69 7.04 -20.76
N VAL A 284 13.14 6.61 -19.60
CA VAL A 284 12.31 6.53 -18.40
C VAL A 284 12.38 7.81 -17.59
N PHE A 285 11.29 8.13 -16.89
CA PHE A 285 11.25 9.20 -15.90
C PHE A 285 10.48 8.73 -14.67
N ARG A 286 10.68 9.40 -13.56
CA ARG A 286 9.98 9.17 -12.29
C ARG A 286 9.17 10.41 -11.94
N LEU A 287 8.05 10.23 -11.26
CA LEU A 287 7.23 11.36 -10.83
C LEU A 287 7.91 12.12 -9.68
N LYS A 288 7.83 13.47 -9.75
CA LYS A 288 8.26 14.39 -8.67
C LYS A 288 9.71 14.10 -8.19
N GLU A 289 10.63 13.92 -9.10
CA GLU A 289 12.04 13.60 -8.80
C GLU A 289 12.71 14.60 -7.85
N ALA A 290 12.37 15.88 -7.96
CA ALA A 290 12.88 16.95 -7.10
C ALA A 290 12.61 16.73 -5.60
N LEU A 291 11.64 15.89 -5.23
CA LEU A 291 11.32 15.58 -3.83
C LEU A 291 12.23 14.51 -3.22
N ASN A 292 13.17 13.96 -3.98
CA ASN A 292 14.16 12.95 -3.53
C ASN A 292 13.54 11.71 -2.84
N THR A 293 12.30 11.36 -3.20
CA THR A 293 11.66 10.15 -2.68
C THR A 293 12.16 8.89 -3.36
N ASN A 294 12.84 9.03 -4.50
CA ASN A 294 13.39 7.96 -5.33
C ASN A 294 12.39 6.83 -5.60
N PRO A 295 11.33 7.08 -6.42
CA PRO A 295 10.36 6.07 -6.80
C PRO A 295 10.99 4.85 -7.47
N LYS A 296 10.47 3.65 -7.15
CA LYS A 296 10.74 2.42 -7.91
C LYS A 296 9.68 2.15 -8.98
N PHE A 297 8.95 3.19 -9.36
CA PHE A 297 7.97 3.19 -10.42
C PHE A 297 8.46 4.10 -11.55
N TYR A 298 8.63 3.54 -12.74
CA TYR A 298 9.21 4.19 -13.90
C TYR A 298 8.16 4.36 -14.97
N TYR A 299 8.04 5.57 -15.51
CA TYR A 299 7.16 5.88 -16.63
C TYR A 299 8.00 6.08 -17.87
N PHE A 300 7.49 5.65 -19.02
CA PHE A 300 8.16 5.84 -20.30
C PHE A 300 7.17 5.86 -21.47
N PHE A 301 7.65 6.32 -22.61
CA PHE A 301 6.96 6.18 -23.88
C PHE A 301 7.81 5.25 -24.76
N ALA A 302 7.19 4.22 -25.33
CA ALA A 302 7.82 3.49 -26.41
C ALA A 302 7.75 4.37 -27.67
N TYR A 303 8.81 5.12 -27.93
CA TYR A 303 8.93 5.77 -29.22
C TYR A 303 8.94 4.72 -30.32
N GLY A 304 8.17 5.00 -31.35
CA GLY A 304 7.78 4.10 -32.40
C GLY A 304 8.85 3.18 -32.99
N ARG A 305 8.31 2.19 -33.64
CA ARG A 305 9.05 1.32 -34.53
C ARG A 305 9.74 2.13 -35.62
#